data_4cd42ab6371e02bafee00e8632cf9315
#
_entry.id   4cd42ab6371e02bafee00e8632cf9315
#
_cell.length_a   1.000
_cell.length_b   1.000
_cell.length_c   1.000
_cell.angle_alpha   90.00
_cell.angle_beta   90.00
_cell.angle_gamma   90.00
#
_symmetry.space_group_name_H-M   'P 1'
#
loop_
_entity.id
_entity.type
_entity.pdbx_description
1 polymer ?
#
loop_
_entity_poly.entity_id
_entity_poly.type
_entity_poly.pdbx_seq_one_letter_code
_entity_poly.pdbx_strand_id
1 'polypeptide(L)'
;MKLTKVLFTTVIFVAAQLAVAAPLISAKEAALPPASGALATRGISRGPAIKLTSPEADTPVVAPFDFKVTFESRGDAKIDPNSVKVVYMKSPFVDLTPRLKSAISANGIDFAKADVPPGTHTIRVTVKDSEGRETNSVLNLVVNK
;
A
#
# COMPACT_ATOMS: atom_id res chain seq x y z
N MET A 1 -14.16 -66.44 -10.47
CA MET A 1 -13.91 -65.06 -10.85
C MET A 1 -13.72 -64.22 -9.60
N LYS A 2 -12.50 -63.85 -9.29
CA LYS A 2 -12.18 -63.00 -8.11
C LYS A 2 -12.09 -61.56 -8.57
N LEU A 3 -13.07 -60.73 -8.16
CA LEU A 3 -13.02 -59.28 -8.39
C LEU A 3 -12.09 -58.66 -7.34
N THR A 4 -10.95 -58.20 -7.78
CA THR A 4 -10.02 -57.43 -6.96
C THR A 4 -10.49 -55.96 -6.97
N LYS A 5 -11.01 -55.48 -5.83
CA LYS A 5 -11.33 -54.06 -5.62
C LYS A 5 -10.03 -53.30 -5.39
N VAL A 6 -9.63 -52.51 -6.36
CA VAL A 6 -8.55 -51.56 -6.20
C VAL A 6 -9.10 -50.29 -5.52
N LEU A 7 -8.69 -50.09 -4.29
CA LEU A 7 -9.06 -48.90 -3.53
C LEU A 7 -8.10 -47.79 -3.95
N PHE A 8 -8.59 -46.81 -4.74
CA PHE A 8 -7.85 -45.61 -5.07
C PHE A 8 -7.95 -44.64 -3.91
N THR A 9 -6.89 -44.58 -3.10
CA THR A 9 -6.78 -43.57 -2.04
C THR A 9 -6.33 -42.28 -2.67
N THR A 10 -7.26 -41.33 -2.87
CA THR A 10 -6.96 -40.00 -3.33
C THR A 10 -6.33 -39.22 -2.18
N VAL A 11 -5.01 -39.03 -2.22
CA VAL A 11 -4.31 -38.15 -1.31
C VAL A 11 -4.55 -36.72 -1.75
N ILE A 12 -5.41 -36.00 -1.04
CA ILE A 12 -5.61 -34.56 -1.23
C ILE A 12 -4.42 -33.83 -0.60
N PHE A 13 -3.50 -33.39 -1.44
CA PHE A 13 -2.39 -32.51 -1.02
C PHE A 13 -2.96 -31.10 -0.80
N VAL A 14 -3.30 -30.77 0.45
CA VAL A 14 -3.62 -29.40 0.83
C VAL A 14 -2.31 -28.64 0.86
N ALA A 15 -1.99 -27.96 -0.23
CA ALA A 15 -0.91 -27.01 -0.27
C ALA A 15 -1.31 -25.81 0.60
N ALA A 16 -0.84 -25.78 1.84
CA ALA A 16 -0.91 -24.60 2.67
C ALA A 16 -0.07 -23.50 2.00
N GLN A 17 -0.75 -22.56 1.34
CA GLN A 17 -0.09 -21.36 0.83
C GLN A 17 0.34 -20.52 2.04
N LEU A 18 1.61 -20.59 2.36
CA LEU A 18 2.23 -19.65 3.30
C LEU A 18 2.09 -18.26 2.66
N ALA A 19 1.22 -17.44 3.23
CA ALA A 19 1.07 -16.06 2.82
C ALA A 19 2.37 -15.32 3.20
N VAL A 20 3.26 -15.19 2.23
CA VAL A 20 4.53 -14.48 2.39
C VAL A 20 4.24 -13.00 2.51
N ALA A 21 4.80 -12.35 3.52
CA ALA A 21 4.77 -10.90 3.65
C ALA A 21 5.45 -10.26 2.42
N ALA A 22 4.79 -9.26 1.83
CA ALA A 22 5.33 -8.58 0.66
C ALA A 22 6.15 -7.36 1.09
N PRO A 23 7.44 -7.26 0.72
CA PRO A 23 8.29 -6.15 1.12
C PRO A 23 7.81 -4.86 0.43
N LEU A 24 7.26 -3.95 1.21
CA LEU A 24 6.87 -2.62 0.75
C LEU A 24 8.05 -1.64 0.84
N ILE A 25 8.76 -1.65 1.95
CA ILE A 25 9.96 -0.85 2.18
C ILE A 25 11.08 -1.78 2.66
N SER A 26 12.23 -1.73 2.00
CA SER A 26 13.39 -2.50 2.43
C SER A 26 14.15 -1.80 3.57
N ALA A 27 14.94 -2.56 4.33
CA ALA A 27 15.80 -2.01 5.37
C ALA A 27 16.84 -1.01 4.83
N LYS A 28 17.34 -1.24 3.60
CA LYS A 28 18.27 -0.31 2.93
C LYS A 28 17.61 1.03 2.61
N GLU A 29 16.38 1.00 2.13
CA GLU A 29 15.61 2.21 1.84
C GLU A 29 15.25 2.96 3.11
N ALA A 30 14.89 2.25 4.17
CA ALA A 30 14.61 2.85 5.47
C ALA A 30 15.83 3.55 6.08
N ALA A 31 17.04 3.07 5.79
CA ALA A 31 18.30 3.65 6.24
C ALA A 31 18.73 4.92 5.47
N LEU A 32 18.09 5.24 4.35
CA LEU A 32 18.37 6.46 3.61
C LEU A 32 18.02 7.71 4.45
N PRO A 33 18.74 8.82 4.25
CA PRO A 33 18.40 10.06 4.92
C PRO A 33 17.00 10.54 4.52
N PRO A 34 16.27 11.22 5.43
CA PRO A 34 14.98 11.80 5.11
C PRO A 34 15.10 12.86 4.02
N ALA A 35 14.08 12.99 3.18
CA ALA A 35 14.03 14.01 2.16
C ALA A 35 14.03 15.40 2.80
N SER A 36 14.89 16.30 2.28
CA SER A 36 14.98 17.68 2.74
C SER A 36 13.86 18.53 2.14
N GLY A 37 13.20 19.33 2.94
CA GLY A 37 12.47 20.52 2.51
C GLY A 37 11.07 20.34 1.92
N ALA A 38 10.48 19.19 1.93
CA ALA A 38 9.15 19.00 1.33
C ALA A 38 8.11 18.44 2.31
N LEU A 39 8.07 18.96 3.51
CA LEU A 39 6.93 18.68 4.37
C LEU A 39 5.76 19.56 3.95
N ALA A 40 4.89 18.93 3.16
CA ALA A 40 3.48 19.23 3.01
C ALA A 40 3.09 20.71 3.13
N THR A 41 3.05 21.40 2.03
CA THR A 41 2.02 22.42 1.88
C THR A 41 0.68 21.69 1.95
N ARG A 42 -0.05 21.82 3.04
CA ARG A 42 -1.47 21.49 3.10
C ARG A 42 -2.21 22.51 2.24
N GLY A 43 -2.07 22.37 0.92
CA GLY A 43 -2.84 23.14 -0.02
C GLY A 43 -4.30 22.68 0.08
N ILE A 44 -5.24 23.61 0.02
CA ILE A 44 -6.65 23.29 -0.17
C ILE A 44 -6.74 22.63 -1.54
N SER A 45 -6.85 21.33 -1.58
CA SER A 45 -7.04 20.59 -2.81
C SER A 45 -8.52 20.57 -3.19
N ARG A 46 -8.80 20.84 -4.45
CA ARG A 46 -10.14 20.61 -5.05
C ARG A 46 -10.28 19.20 -5.61
N GLY A 47 -9.20 18.43 -5.61
CA GLY A 47 -9.17 17.05 -6.09
C GLY A 47 -9.73 16.03 -5.09
N PRO A 48 -9.54 14.74 -5.36
CA PRO A 48 -9.99 13.66 -4.50
C PRO A 48 -9.45 13.77 -3.08
N ALA A 49 -10.21 13.28 -2.10
CA ALA A 49 -9.68 13.12 -0.75
C ALA A 49 -8.87 11.82 -0.66
N ILE A 50 -7.79 11.85 0.13
CA ILE A 50 -6.93 10.70 0.41
C ILE A 50 -6.98 10.46 1.91
N LYS A 51 -7.37 9.26 2.33
CA LYS A 51 -7.46 8.87 3.73
C LYS A 51 -6.68 7.58 3.98
N LEU A 52 -5.80 7.59 4.96
CA LEU A 52 -5.18 6.37 5.49
C LEU A 52 -6.21 5.63 6.33
N THR A 53 -6.57 4.42 5.92
CA THR A 53 -7.59 3.59 6.57
C THR A 53 -6.97 2.50 7.43
N SER A 54 -5.84 1.95 7.00
CA SER A 54 -5.07 0.96 7.74
C SER A 54 -3.57 1.09 7.43
N PRO A 55 -2.70 1.13 8.42
CA PRO A 55 -3.00 1.32 9.84
C PRO A 55 -3.69 2.64 10.10
N GLU A 56 -4.38 2.76 11.23
CA GLU A 56 -4.96 4.04 11.64
C GLU A 56 -3.86 5.10 11.80
N ALA A 57 -4.14 6.32 11.36
CA ALA A 57 -3.16 7.40 11.38
C ALA A 57 -2.55 7.59 12.78
N ASP A 58 -1.24 7.77 12.82
CA ASP A 58 -0.46 7.97 14.05
C ASP A 58 -0.54 6.81 15.09
N THR A 59 -1.11 5.66 14.70
CA THR A 59 -1.17 4.47 15.56
C THR A 59 -0.02 3.52 15.22
N PRO A 60 0.83 3.16 16.19
CA PRO A 60 1.91 2.20 15.96
C PRO A 60 1.38 0.81 15.61
N VAL A 61 2.01 0.18 14.64
CA VAL A 61 1.68 -1.18 14.19
C VAL A 61 2.92 -2.06 14.16
N VAL A 62 2.71 -3.36 14.06
CA VAL A 62 3.78 -4.36 13.88
C VAL A 62 3.65 -4.97 12.50
N ALA A 63 4.76 -5.05 11.77
CA ALA A 63 4.78 -5.71 10.46
C ALA A 63 4.69 -7.24 10.60
N PRO A 64 4.07 -7.95 9.64
CA PRO A 64 3.36 -7.42 8.48
C PRO A 64 1.96 -6.89 8.85
N PHE A 65 1.51 -5.86 8.16
CA PHE A 65 0.19 -5.25 8.36
C PHE A 65 -0.48 -4.95 7.02
N ASP A 66 -1.80 -4.73 7.05
CA ASP A 66 -2.53 -4.32 5.86
C ASP A 66 -2.40 -2.81 5.66
N PHE A 67 -1.89 -2.42 4.49
CA PHE A 67 -1.77 -1.02 4.10
C PHE A 67 -2.94 -0.65 3.20
N LYS A 68 -3.84 0.18 3.72
CA LYS A 68 -5.06 0.60 3.02
C LYS A 68 -5.19 2.11 3.02
N VAL A 69 -5.38 2.65 1.84
CA VAL A 69 -5.65 4.07 1.61
C VAL A 69 -6.93 4.17 0.81
N THR A 70 -7.85 5.01 1.23
CA THR A 70 -9.12 5.23 0.55
C THR A 70 -9.08 6.55 -0.20
N PHE A 71 -9.55 6.54 -1.44
CA PHE A 71 -9.77 7.72 -2.27
C PHE A 71 -11.26 8.06 -2.31
N GLU A 72 -11.59 9.30 -2.07
CA GLU A 72 -12.96 9.81 -2.19
C GLU A 72 -13.00 10.87 -3.29
N SER A 73 -13.79 10.60 -4.33
CA SER A 73 -14.01 11.58 -5.39
C SER A 73 -14.85 12.77 -4.89
N ARG A 74 -14.69 13.90 -5.55
CA ARG A 74 -15.50 15.09 -5.28
C ARG A 74 -16.42 15.36 -6.45
N GLY A 75 -17.70 15.52 -6.14
CA GLY A 75 -18.74 15.71 -7.16
C GLY A 75 -18.89 14.48 -8.06
N ASP A 76 -19.11 14.71 -9.34
CA ASP A 76 -19.30 13.65 -10.33
C ASP A 76 -17.99 13.15 -10.98
N ALA A 77 -16.85 13.68 -10.54
CA ALA A 77 -15.56 13.27 -11.06
C ALA A 77 -15.20 11.84 -10.60
N LYS A 78 -14.51 11.13 -11.47
CA LYS A 78 -14.02 9.77 -11.19
C LYS A 78 -12.53 9.82 -10.88
N ILE A 79 -12.09 8.93 -10.00
CA ILE A 79 -10.66 8.78 -9.69
C ILE A 79 -9.98 8.02 -10.81
N ASP A 80 -8.83 8.55 -11.26
CA ASP A 80 -7.97 7.86 -12.23
C ASP A 80 -6.93 7.02 -11.48
N PRO A 81 -7.08 5.69 -11.45
CA PRO A 81 -6.14 4.82 -10.77
C PRO A 81 -4.75 4.80 -11.41
N ASN A 82 -4.64 5.16 -12.68
CA ASN A 82 -3.35 5.24 -13.37
C ASN A 82 -2.54 6.48 -12.99
N SER A 83 -3.18 7.48 -12.38
CA SER A 83 -2.53 8.70 -11.90
C SER A 83 -1.89 8.53 -10.53
N VAL A 84 -2.19 7.45 -9.82
CA VAL A 84 -1.72 7.23 -8.46
C VAL A 84 -0.20 7.07 -8.43
N LYS A 85 0.45 7.86 -7.58
CA LYS A 85 1.88 7.77 -7.28
C LYS A 85 2.07 7.66 -5.78
N VAL A 86 2.91 6.74 -5.37
CA VAL A 86 3.29 6.52 -3.98
C VAL A 86 4.79 6.61 -3.85
N VAL A 87 5.26 7.58 -3.09
CA VAL A 87 6.69 7.89 -2.95
C VAL A 87 7.09 7.87 -1.49
N TYR A 88 8.11 7.10 -1.16
CA TYR A 88 8.75 7.11 0.14
C TYR A 88 9.70 8.30 0.22
N MET A 89 9.49 9.16 1.19
CA MET A 89 10.12 10.47 1.32
C MET A 89 11.53 10.37 1.91
N LYS A 90 12.43 9.83 1.12
CA LYS A 90 13.86 9.70 1.41
C LYS A 90 14.69 10.47 0.37
N SER A 91 15.96 10.57 0.61
CA SER A 91 16.92 11.19 -0.33
C SER A 91 17.93 10.11 -0.78
N PRO A 92 17.86 9.68 -2.04
CA PRO A 92 16.86 10.02 -3.07
C PRO A 92 15.46 9.47 -2.77
N PHE A 93 14.44 10.03 -3.42
CA PHE A 93 13.07 9.52 -3.32
C PHE A 93 12.98 8.07 -3.81
N VAL A 94 12.22 7.25 -3.09
CA VAL A 94 11.95 5.86 -3.49
C VAL A 94 10.52 5.75 -4.01
N ASP A 95 10.37 5.38 -5.27
CA ASP A 95 9.06 5.15 -5.88
C ASP A 95 8.52 3.78 -5.48
N LEU A 96 7.47 3.77 -4.68
CA LEU A 96 6.77 2.56 -4.24
C LEU A 96 5.64 2.16 -5.19
N THR A 97 5.29 2.99 -6.15
CA THR A 97 4.16 2.76 -7.07
C THR A 97 4.22 1.41 -7.79
N PRO A 98 5.38 0.96 -8.33
CA PRO A 98 5.46 -0.34 -8.99
C PRO A 98 5.13 -1.52 -8.06
N ARG A 99 5.46 -1.42 -6.78
CA ARG A 99 5.20 -2.46 -5.77
C ARG A 99 3.72 -2.54 -5.39
N LEU A 100 3.02 -1.42 -5.51
CA LEU A 100 1.61 -1.27 -5.13
C LEU A 100 0.66 -1.35 -6.34
N LYS A 101 1.18 -1.46 -7.56
CA LYS A 101 0.39 -1.35 -8.80
C LYS A 101 -0.80 -2.29 -8.84
N SER A 102 -0.64 -3.53 -8.42
CA SER A 102 -1.72 -4.53 -8.37
C SER A 102 -2.75 -4.26 -7.26
N ALA A 103 -2.40 -3.44 -6.27
CA ALA A 103 -3.24 -3.07 -5.14
C ALA A 103 -3.97 -1.74 -5.34
N ILE A 104 -3.65 -1.00 -6.41
CA ILE A 104 -4.24 0.31 -6.71
C ILE A 104 -5.51 0.14 -7.54
N SER A 105 -6.58 0.81 -7.10
CA SER A 105 -7.86 0.90 -7.81
C SER A 105 -8.44 2.32 -7.70
N ALA A 106 -9.58 2.56 -8.34
CA ALA A 106 -10.31 3.82 -8.19
C ALA A 106 -10.81 4.07 -6.75
N ASN A 107 -10.93 3.02 -5.94
CA ASN A 107 -11.35 3.12 -4.54
C ASN A 107 -10.20 3.43 -3.58
N GLY A 108 -8.97 3.17 -4.00
CA GLY A 108 -7.81 3.38 -3.16
C GLY A 108 -6.70 2.35 -3.38
N ILE A 109 -5.92 2.15 -2.33
CA ILE A 109 -4.85 1.18 -2.27
C ILE A 109 -5.23 0.14 -1.22
N ASP A 110 -5.19 -1.14 -1.58
CA ASP A 110 -5.43 -2.26 -0.67
C ASP A 110 -4.29 -3.28 -0.81
N PHE A 111 -3.26 -3.11 0.01
CA PHE A 111 -2.05 -3.93 -0.02
C PHE A 111 -1.95 -4.74 1.28
N ALA A 112 -2.28 -6.01 1.18
CA ALA A 112 -2.26 -6.92 2.31
C ALA A 112 -0.84 -7.33 2.70
N LYS A 113 -0.62 -7.49 3.99
CA LYS A 113 0.64 -8.01 4.58
C LYS A 113 1.89 -7.24 4.14
N ALA A 114 1.81 -5.92 4.18
CA ALA A 114 2.95 -5.06 3.92
C ALA A 114 4.06 -5.31 4.94
N ASP A 115 5.24 -5.60 4.45
CA ASP A 115 6.43 -5.73 5.27
C ASP A 115 7.22 -4.41 5.22
N VAL A 116 7.36 -3.80 6.39
CA VAL A 116 8.02 -2.51 6.58
C VAL A 116 8.91 -2.61 7.81
N PRO A 117 10.17 -2.17 7.75
CA PRO A 117 11.07 -2.19 8.90
C PRO A 117 10.53 -1.34 10.07
N PRO A 118 10.90 -1.64 11.32
CA PRO A 118 10.58 -0.77 12.45
C PRO A 118 11.09 0.65 12.26
N GLY A 119 10.31 1.62 12.68
CA GLY A 119 10.62 3.05 12.59
C GLY A 119 9.45 3.88 12.10
N THR A 120 9.70 5.18 11.91
CA THR A 120 8.73 6.11 11.33
C THR A 120 9.01 6.30 9.85
N HIS A 121 7.98 6.12 9.03
CA HIS A 121 8.07 6.19 7.57
C HIS A 121 7.10 7.23 7.04
N THR A 122 7.61 8.17 6.27
CA THR A 122 6.82 9.22 5.62
C THR A 122 6.62 8.87 4.16
N ILE A 123 5.37 8.72 3.75
CA ILE A 123 4.97 8.35 2.40
C ILE A 123 4.07 9.44 1.83
N ARG A 124 4.33 9.86 0.60
CA ARG A 124 3.48 10.78 -0.13
C ARG A 124 2.65 10.02 -1.16
N VAL A 125 1.35 10.21 -1.12
CA VAL A 125 0.40 9.67 -2.10
C VAL A 125 -0.15 10.81 -2.93
N THR A 126 -0.13 10.66 -4.24
CA THR A 126 -0.67 11.61 -5.21
C THR A 126 -1.72 10.90 -6.04
N VAL A 127 -2.85 11.55 -6.29
CA VAL A 127 -3.93 11.03 -7.13
C VAL A 127 -4.61 12.16 -7.89
N LYS A 128 -5.07 11.87 -9.11
CA LYS A 128 -5.87 12.78 -9.96
C LYS A 128 -7.26 12.21 -10.20
N ASP A 129 -8.19 13.10 -10.46
CA ASP A 129 -9.52 12.73 -10.93
C ASP A 129 -9.67 12.94 -12.45
N SER A 130 -10.85 12.59 -12.97
CA SER A 130 -11.19 12.71 -14.39
C SER A 130 -11.22 14.16 -14.91
N GLU A 131 -11.24 15.15 -14.02
CA GLU A 131 -11.13 16.57 -14.35
C GLU A 131 -9.70 17.11 -14.25
N GLY A 132 -8.73 16.23 -14.01
CA GLY A 132 -7.32 16.59 -13.88
C GLY A 132 -6.94 17.26 -12.56
N ARG A 133 -7.84 17.28 -11.57
CA ARG A 133 -7.56 17.84 -10.25
C ARG A 133 -6.71 16.86 -9.45
N GLU A 134 -5.59 17.34 -8.96
CA GLU A 134 -4.60 16.54 -8.23
C GLU A 134 -4.66 16.81 -6.74
N THR A 135 -4.50 15.76 -5.95
CA THR A 135 -4.30 15.84 -4.51
C THR A 135 -3.02 15.11 -4.12
N ASN A 136 -2.26 15.74 -3.25
CA ASN A 136 -1.11 15.16 -2.58
C ASN A 136 -1.40 15.03 -1.09
N SER A 137 -1.12 13.88 -0.51
CA SER A 137 -1.23 13.66 0.93
C SER A 137 0.03 12.99 1.46
N VAL A 138 0.48 13.43 2.61
CA VAL A 138 1.62 12.84 3.33
C VAL A 138 1.07 11.97 4.45
N LEU A 139 1.46 10.71 4.45
CA LEU A 139 1.07 9.70 5.42
C LEU A 139 2.29 9.32 6.27
N ASN A 140 2.11 9.26 7.57
CA ASN A 140 3.13 8.78 8.50
C ASN A 140 2.74 7.39 9.01
N LEU A 141 3.65 6.43 8.83
CA LEU A 141 3.54 5.08 9.38
C LEU A 141 4.52 4.93 10.53
N VAL A 142 4.03 4.47 11.66
CA VAL A 142 4.88 4.12 12.81
C VAL A 142 4.85 2.60 12.98
N VAL A 143 6.00 1.97 12.75
CA VAL A 143 6.15 0.51 12.82
C VAL A 143 7.02 0.16 14.02
N ASN A 144 6.48 -0.64 14.91
CA ASN A 144 7.18 -1.17 16.08
C ASN A 144 7.90 -2.49 15.76
N LYS A 145 8.80 -2.89 16.65
CA LYS A 145 9.46 -4.21 16.60
C LYS A 145 8.49 -5.32 17.01
#